data_f608d3882eb43c82bb0707f3bfbec3e4
#
_entry.id   f608d3882eb43c82bb0707f3bfbec3e4
#
_cell.length_a   1.000
_cell.length_b   1.000
_cell.length_c   1.000
_cell.angle_alpha   90.00
_cell.angle_beta   90.00
_cell.angle_gamma   90.00
#
_symmetry.space_group_name_H-M   'P 1'
#
loop_
_entity.id
_entity.type
_entity.pdbx_description
1 polymer ?
#
loop_
_entity_poly.entity_id
_entity_poly.type
_entity_poly.pdbx_seq_one_letter_code
_entity_poly.pdbx_strand_id
1 'polypeptide(L)'
;MPRILWSIVAVLALAGCGSAAPAPTPSATPSKVSSAAPPASASPAALAGPVRHILAFGDSLFAGYRLAPGQGYPERLQSALRARGINAEVTDAGVSGNTTADGRLRIRFVLNSLAARPDLALVELGGNDLLRGLSPQDARANLAAILDQLKARHIPVLLMGMKAPPNAGPEYQAQFDAIYPALAKQYHVRLVPFFLRPIYDRPALLQADHIHPTAQGVDALVAATVEDVARALPGAAVSRAGARSSDRL
;
A
#
# COMPACT_ATOMS: atom_id res chain seq x y z
N MET A 1 -2.83 53.72 -3.58
CA MET A 1 -2.72 54.32 -4.95
C MET A 1 -1.24 54.46 -5.26
N PRO A 2 -0.68 53.95 -6.34
CA PRO A 2 -1.13 54.19 -7.70
C PRO A 2 -1.34 52.92 -8.55
N ARG A 3 -2.11 53.12 -9.60
CA ARG A 3 -2.39 52.25 -10.71
C ARG A 3 -1.24 52.27 -11.72
N ILE A 4 -0.84 51.13 -12.28
CA ILE A 4 -0.04 51.09 -13.50
C ILE A 4 -0.75 50.25 -14.55
N LEU A 5 -0.83 50.89 -15.73
CA LEU A 5 -1.63 50.56 -16.90
C LEU A 5 -1.04 49.42 -17.77
N TRP A 6 -1.91 48.77 -18.45
CA TRP A 6 -1.72 47.83 -19.55
C TRP A 6 -0.99 48.45 -20.73
N SER A 7 -0.19 47.67 -21.45
CA SER A 7 0.16 47.93 -22.85
C SER A 7 0.02 46.65 -23.64
N ILE A 8 -0.97 46.67 -24.51
CA ILE A 8 -1.25 45.73 -25.60
C ILE A 8 -0.32 46.09 -26.75
N VAL A 9 0.41 45.12 -27.30
CA VAL A 9 1.03 45.26 -28.63
C VAL A 9 0.53 44.13 -29.50
N ALA A 10 -0.29 44.49 -30.47
CA ALA A 10 -0.70 43.72 -31.62
C ALA A 10 0.33 43.91 -32.74
N VAL A 11 0.78 42.83 -33.37
CA VAL A 11 1.45 42.92 -34.69
C VAL A 11 0.82 41.96 -35.66
N LEU A 12 0.48 42.56 -36.80
CA LEU A 12 -0.27 42.07 -37.95
C LEU A 12 0.54 41.09 -38.82
N ALA A 13 -0.24 40.30 -39.55
CA ALA A 13 0.08 39.32 -40.58
C ALA A 13 0.89 39.87 -41.77
N LEU A 14 1.57 38.94 -42.47
CA LEU A 14 1.78 39.02 -43.92
C LEU A 14 1.78 37.62 -44.53
N ALA A 15 0.85 37.45 -45.49
CA ALA A 15 0.69 36.26 -46.31
C ALA A 15 1.75 36.24 -47.43
N GLY A 16 2.27 35.06 -47.74
CA GLY A 16 3.10 34.80 -48.91
C GLY A 16 2.62 33.53 -49.61
N CYS A 17 1.88 33.68 -50.72
CA CYS A 17 1.56 32.60 -51.64
C CYS A 17 2.77 32.24 -52.51
N GLY A 18 3.14 30.95 -52.52
CA GLY A 18 4.08 30.37 -53.46
C GLY A 18 3.56 29.03 -53.98
N SER A 19 2.99 29.06 -55.20
CA SER A 19 2.59 27.86 -55.96
C SER A 19 3.83 27.16 -56.53
N ALA A 20 3.97 25.87 -56.29
CA ALA A 20 4.83 24.97 -57.05
C ALA A 20 4.06 23.68 -57.40
N ALA A 21 4.09 23.36 -58.71
CA ALA A 21 3.39 22.24 -59.34
C ALA A 21 3.95 20.85 -58.91
N PRO A 22 3.14 19.79 -58.97
CA PRO A 22 3.60 18.44 -58.54
C PRO A 22 4.28 17.70 -59.67
N ALA A 23 5.38 17.01 -59.33
CA ALA A 23 6.04 16.02 -60.16
C ALA A 23 5.39 14.63 -60.02
N PRO A 24 5.45 13.76 -61.04
CA PRO A 24 4.69 12.50 -61.08
C PRO A 24 5.28 11.43 -60.16
N THR A 25 4.41 10.77 -59.43
CA THR A 25 4.68 9.63 -58.54
C THR A 25 4.97 8.33 -59.34
N PRO A 26 5.95 7.51 -58.98
CA PRO A 26 6.02 6.13 -59.46
C PRO A 26 5.05 5.26 -58.67
N SER A 27 4.28 4.48 -59.41
CA SER A 27 3.32 3.47 -58.92
C SER A 27 4.06 2.37 -58.18
N ALA A 28 3.84 2.29 -56.88
CA ALA A 28 4.33 1.15 -56.05
C ALA A 28 3.18 0.12 -55.89
N THR A 29 3.51 -1.08 -56.31
CA THR A 29 2.68 -2.29 -56.19
C THR A 29 2.36 -2.56 -54.72
N PRO A 30 1.11 -2.91 -54.30
CA PRO A 30 0.82 -3.21 -52.93
C PRO A 30 1.36 -4.59 -52.54
N SER A 31 2.42 -4.60 -51.76
CA SER A 31 2.83 -5.81 -51.02
C SER A 31 1.79 -6.10 -49.96
N LYS A 32 1.19 -7.29 -50.00
CA LYS A 32 0.36 -7.83 -48.94
C LYS A 32 1.18 -7.94 -47.65
N VAL A 33 1.00 -6.97 -46.76
CA VAL A 33 1.44 -7.09 -45.39
C VAL A 33 0.43 -8.03 -44.71
N SER A 34 0.88 -9.24 -44.42
CA SER A 34 0.14 -10.17 -43.59
C SER A 34 0.02 -9.55 -42.18
N SER A 35 -1.16 -9.03 -41.86
CA SER A 35 -1.49 -8.56 -40.50
C SER A 35 -1.57 -9.78 -39.59
N ALA A 36 -0.44 -10.09 -38.93
CA ALA A 36 -0.48 -10.99 -37.78
C ALA A 36 -1.26 -10.26 -36.68
N ALA A 37 -2.41 -10.81 -36.32
CA ALA A 37 -3.18 -10.33 -35.16
C ALA A 37 -2.27 -10.33 -33.93
N PRO A 38 -2.34 -9.28 -33.08
CA PRO A 38 -1.62 -9.28 -31.83
C PRO A 38 -2.08 -10.50 -30.99
N PRO A 39 -1.15 -11.16 -30.26
CA PRO A 39 -1.53 -12.27 -29.42
C PRO A 39 -2.61 -11.81 -28.46
N ALA A 40 -3.74 -12.52 -28.45
CA ALA A 40 -4.83 -12.27 -27.51
C ALA A 40 -4.25 -12.26 -26.11
N SER A 41 -4.38 -11.12 -25.41
CA SER A 41 -4.05 -11.01 -24.00
C SER A 41 -4.74 -12.16 -23.27
N ALA A 42 -3.96 -13.10 -22.75
CA ALA A 42 -4.50 -14.19 -21.97
C ALA A 42 -5.30 -13.55 -20.82
N SER A 43 -6.60 -13.78 -20.79
CA SER A 43 -7.43 -13.44 -19.64
C SER A 43 -6.77 -14.02 -18.40
N PRO A 44 -6.60 -13.26 -17.33
CA PRO A 44 -6.03 -13.80 -16.11
C PRO A 44 -6.85 -15.01 -15.70
N ALA A 45 -6.20 -16.16 -15.57
CA ALA A 45 -6.84 -17.38 -15.13
C ALA A 45 -7.59 -17.08 -13.83
N ALA A 46 -8.89 -17.41 -13.80
CA ALA A 46 -9.70 -17.18 -12.61
C ALA A 46 -9.03 -17.85 -11.42
N LEU A 47 -8.70 -17.07 -10.39
CA LEU A 47 -8.08 -17.61 -9.18
C LEU A 47 -9.02 -18.64 -8.55
N ALA A 48 -8.52 -19.83 -8.31
CA ALA A 48 -9.30 -20.89 -7.68
C ALA A 48 -9.47 -20.62 -6.18
N GLY A 49 -10.68 -20.89 -5.65
CA GLY A 49 -10.96 -20.78 -4.24
C GLY A 49 -11.81 -19.56 -3.84
N PRO A 50 -12.23 -19.52 -2.58
CA PRO A 50 -13.07 -18.43 -2.06
C PRO A 50 -12.31 -17.11 -2.06
N VAL A 51 -13.04 -16.02 -2.28
CA VAL A 51 -12.49 -14.67 -2.10
C VAL A 51 -12.08 -14.49 -0.64
N ARG A 52 -10.89 -13.90 -0.43
CA ARG A 52 -10.36 -13.52 0.87
C ARG A 52 -10.40 -12.02 1.02
N HIS A 53 -11.34 -11.54 1.81
CA HIS A 53 -11.51 -10.11 2.08
C HIS A 53 -10.52 -9.66 3.15
N ILE A 54 -9.63 -8.74 2.80
CA ILE A 54 -8.61 -8.18 3.69
C ILE A 54 -8.89 -6.69 3.85
N LEU A 55 -9.00 -6.23 5.09
CA LEU A 55 -9.08 -4.81 5.41
C LEU A 55 -7.67 -4.28 5.70
N ALA A 56 -7.18 -3.34 4.91
CA ALA A 56 -5.97 -2.57 5.19
C ALA A 56 -6.37 -1.27 5.91
N PHE A 57 -6.31 -1.26 7.24
CA PHE A 57 -6.70 -0.15 8.09
C PHE A 57 -5.45 0.55 8.63
N GLY A 58 -5.18 1.76 8.14
CA GLY A 58 -3.93 2.45 8.44
C GLY A 58 -3.92 3.94 8.15
N ASP A 59 -2.74 4.49 8.04
CA ASP A 59 -2.52 5.90 7.73
C ASP A 59 -2.02 6.11 6.28
N SER A 60 -1.07 7.03 6.09
CA SER A 60 -0.50 7.38 4.79
C SER A 60 0.30 6.25 4.15
N LEU A 61 0.82 5.31 4.93
CA LEU A 61 1.59 4.18 4.43
C LEU A 61 0.70 3.18 3.68
N PHE A 62 -0.56 3.05 4.09
CA PHE A 62 -1.55 2.27 3.35
C PHE A 62 -2.24 3.10 2.28
N ALA A 63 -2.59 4.36 2.55
CA ALA A 63 -3.23 5.25 1.58
C ALA A 63 -2.39 5.56 0.33
N GLY A 64 -1.13 5.11 0.25
CA GLY A 64 -0.27 5.35 -0.90
C GLY A 64 0.08 6.82 -1.12
N TYR A 65 0.43 7.54 -0.04
CA TYR A 65 0.71 8.97 -0.09
C TYR A 65 1.69 9.35 -1.20
N ARG A 66 1.28 10.27 -2.11
CA ARG A 66 2.01 10.73 -3.30
C ARG A 66 2.44 9.62 -4.27
N LEU A 67 1.82 8.47 -4.23
CA LEU A 67 2.02 7.41 -5.21
C LEU A 67 0.94 7.47 -6.30
N ALA A 68 1.25 6.94 -7.47
CA ALA A 68 0.26 6.79 -8.52
C ALA A 68 -0.75 5.68 -8.17
N PRO A 69 -1.97 5.69 -8.73
CA PRO A 69 -2.95 4.62 -8.55
C PRO A 69 -2.33 3.24 -8.82
N GLY A 70 -2.63 2.27 -7.95
CA GLY A 70 -2.10 0.91 -8.03
C GLY A 70 -0.68 0.72 -7.51
N GLN A 71 -0.05 1.77 -6.96
CA GLN A 71 1.28 1.69 -6.36
C GLN A 71 1.26 1.66 -4.83
N GLY A 72 0.10 1.81 -4.20
CA GLY A 72 -0.08 1.72 -2.77
C GLY A 72 0.15 0.29 -2.24
N TYR A 73 0.37 0.20 -0.93
CA TYR A 73 0.61 -1.09 -0.28
C TYR A 73 -0.58 -2.06 -0.43
N PRO A 74 -1.85 -1.64 -0.26
CA PRO A 74 -3.00 -2.53 -0.40
C PRO A 74 -3.11 -3.17 -1.79
N GLU A 75 -2.96 -2.39 -2.87
CA GLU A 75 -3.06 -2.88 -4.25
C GLU A 75 -1.89 -3.80 -4.61
N ARG A 76 -0.67 -3.45 -4.19
CA ARG A 76 0.52 -4.29 -4.40
C ARG A 76 0.43 -5.58 -3.61
N LEU A 77 -0.05 -5.54 -2.38
CA LEU A 77 -0.30 -6.72 -1.56
C LEU A 77 -1.33 -7.64 -2.21
N GLN A 78 -2.45 -7.09 -2.68
CA GLN A 78 -3.46 -7.87 -3.41
C GLN A 78 -2.85 -8.59 -4.61
N SER A 79 -2.08 -7.88 -5.41
CA SER A 79 -1.40 -8.45 -6.58
C SER A 79 -0.43 -9.57 -6.18
N ALA A 80 0.34 -9.36 -5.12
CA ALA A 80 1.31 -10.33 -4.61
C ALA A 80 0.65 -11.60 -4.03
N LEU A 81 -0.49 -11.45 -3.34
CA LEU A 81 -1.28 -12.59 -2.84
C LEU A 81 -1.93 -13.37 -4.00
N ARG A 82 -2.47 -12.67 -4.99
CA ARG A 82 -3.04 -13.31 -6.20
C ARG A 82 -2.00 -14.07 -6.99
N ALA A 83 -0.79 -13.53 -7.13
CA ALA A 83 0.33 -14.25 -7.75
C ALA A 83 0.73 -15.53 -7.00
N ARG A 84 0.34 -15.67 -5.73
CA ARG A 84 0.50 -16.89 -4.91
C ARG A 84 -0.72 -17.81 -4.93
N GLY A 85 -1.70 -17.54 -5.80
CA GLY A 85 -2.91 -18.33 -5.92
C GLY A 85 -3.97 -18.03 -4.85
N ILE A 86 -3.79 -17.00 -4.03
CA ILE A 86 -4.78 -16.57 -3.04
C ILE A 86 -5.72 -15.58 -3.70
N ASN A 87 -7.01 -15.89 -3.79
CA ASN A 87 -8.04 -15.01 -4.36
C ASN A 87 -8.34 -13.86 -3.37
N ALA A 88 -7.40 -12.93 -3.22
CA ALA A 88 -7.49 -11.83 -2.28
C ALA A 88 -8.17 -10.60 -2.88
N GLU A 89 -9.01 -9.96 -2.08
CA GLU A 89 -9.53 -8.61 -2.26
C GLU A 89 -9.11 -7.76 -1.07
N VAL A 90 -8.27 -6.75 -1.30
CA VAL A 90 -7.76 -5.88 -0.26
C VAL A 90 -8.49 -4.54 -0.33
N THR A 91 -9.29 -4.25 0.69
CA THR A 91 -9.95 -2.95 0.85
C THR A 91 -8.99 -1.99 1.52
N ASP A 92 -8.63 -0.92 0.82
CA ASP A 92 -7.87 0.18 1.40
C ASP A 92 -8.77 1.04 2.28
N ALA A 93 -8.37 1.19 3.53
CA ALA A 93 -8.94 2.11 4.52
C ALA A 93 -7.81 2.92 5.20
N GLY A 94 -6.76 3.22 4.46
CA GLY A 94 -5.71 4.16 4.85
C GLY A 94 -6.21 5.61 4.75
N VAL A 95 -5.83 6.45 5.72
CA VAL A 95 -6.11 7.88 5.69
C VAL A 95 -4.86 8.64 6.11
N SER A 96 -4.27 9.37 5.17
CA SER A 96 -3.03 10.12 5.41
C SER A 96 -3.15 11.07 6.59
N GLY A 97 -2.15 11.05 7.47
CA GLY A 97 -2.09 11.88 8.66
C GLY A 97 -2.87 11.35 9.87
N ASN A 98 -3.61 10.23 9.74
CA ASN A 98 -4.34 9.68 10.87
C ASN A 98 -3.40 9.22 12.00
N THR A 99 -3.72 9.64 13.21
CA THR A 99 -3.18 9.12 14.46
C THR A 99 -3.95 7.88 14.91
N THR A 100 -3.49 7.23 15.96
CA THR A 100 -4.24 6.14 16.60
C THR A 100 -5.61 6.61 17.13
N ALA A 101 -5.71 7.87 17.60
CA ALA A 101 -6.97 8.47 18.03
C ALA A 101 -7.97 8.62 16.89
N ASP A 102 -7.51 9.11 15.71
CA ASP A 102 -8.35 9.22 14.52
C ASP A 102 -8.83 7.83 14.07
N GLY A 103 -7.93 6.84 14.07
CA GLY A 103 -8.26 5.45 13.79
C GLY A 103 -9.35 4.91 14.70
N ARG A 104 -9.23 5.14 16.02
CA ARG A 104 -10.24 4.74 17.03
C ARG A 104 -11.62 5.34 16.74
N LEU A 105 -11.65 6.60 16.31
CA LEU A 105 -12.92 7.28 16.00
C LEU A 105 -13.61 6.68 14.78
N ARG A 106 -12.86 6.28 13.74
CA ARG A 106 -13.44 5.84 12.46
C ARG A 106 -13.59 4.33 12.28
N ILE A 107 -12.92 3.48 13.08
CA ILE A 107 -12.93 2.03 12.87
C ILE A 107 -14.36 1.45 12.79
N ARG A 108 -15.26 1.89 13.67
CA ARG A 108 -16.64 1.41 13.67
C ARG A 108 -17.38 1.77 12.38
N PHE A 109 -17.17 2.98 11.88
CA PHE A 109 -17.76 3.42 10.61
C PHE A 109 -17.23 2.57 9.45
N VAL A 110 -15.91 2.41 9.36
CA VAL A 110 -15.27 1.59 8.32
C VAL A 110 -15.83 0.17 8.33
N LEU A 111 -15.84 -0.49 9.49
CA LEU A 111 -16.35 -1.87 9.59
C LEU A 111 -17.83 -2.01 9.21
N ASN A 112 -18.63 -0.98 9.43
CA ASN A 112 -20.06 -0.98 9.07
C ASN A 112 -20.30 -0.68 7.59
N SER A 113 -19.34 -0.05 6.88
CA SER A 113 -19.46 0.28 5.46
C SER A 113 -18.96 -0.83 4.53
N LEU A 114 -18.31 -1.87 5.05
CA LEU A 114 -17.80 -2.96 4.24
C LEU A 114 -18.92 -3.82 3.68
N ALA A 115 -18.80 -4.19 2.39
CA ALA A 115 -19.75 -5.09 1.73
C ALA A 115 -19.69 -6.54 2.27
N ALA A 116 -18.52 -6.95 2.76
CA ALA A 116 -18.28 -8.27 3.35
C ALA A 116 -17.46 -8.15 4.62
N ARG A 117 -17.67 -9.08 5.57
CA ARG A 117 -16.84 -9.18 6.76
C ARG A 117 -15.41 -9.57 6.36
N PRO A 118 -14.37 -8.84 6.80
CA PRO A 118 -13.00 -9.22 6.51
C PRO A 118 -12.61 -10.58 7.09
N ASP A 119 -11.89 -11.37 6.31
CA ASP A 119 -11.19 -12.57 6.78
C ASP A 119 -9.95 -12.21 7.61
N LEU A 120 -9.40 -11.01 7.37
CA LEU A 120 -8.22 -10.48 8.07
C LEU A 120 -8.25 -8.96 8.05
N ALA A 121 -7.90 -8.32 9.17
CA ALA A 121 -7.58 -6.90 9.23
C ALA A 121 -6.08 -6.71 9.45
N LEU A 122 -5.46 -5.90 8.60
CA LEU A 122 -4.13 -5.34 8.83
C LEU A 122 -4.33 -4.01 9.54
N VAL A 123 -3.70 -3.83 10.70
CA VAL A 123 -3.79 -2.57 11.47
C VAL A 123 -2.42 -1.93 11.51
N GLU A 124 -2.29 -0.78 10.84
CA GLU A 124 -1.07 -0.01 10.68
C GLU A 124 -1.36 1.44 11.09
N LEU A 125 -1.00 1.81 12.30
CA LEU A 125 -1.17 3.15 12.87
C LEU A 125 -0.14 3.38 13.97
N GLY A 126 0.13 4.65 14.27
CA GLY A 126 1.03 5.08 15.34
C GLY A 126 2.24 5.86 14.81
N GLY A 127 2.51 5.80 13.51
CA GLY A 127 3.55 6.62 12.88
C GLY A 127 3.31 8.12 13.09
N ASN A 128 2.07 8.58 12.92
CA ASN A 128 1.71 9.98 13.14
C ASN A 128 1.70 10.40 14.62
N ASP A 129 1.39 9.48 15.54
CA ASP A 129 1.52 9.71 16.98
C ASP A 129 2.98 10.00 17.33
N LEU A 130 3.89 9.17 16.82
CA LEU A 130 5.32 9.30 16.96
C LEU A 130 5.84 10.63 16.39
N LEU A 131 5.50 10.95 15.13
CA LEU A 131 5.93 12.17 14.45
C LEU A 131 5.47 13.45 15.15
N ARG A 132 4.35 13.38 15.87
CA ARG A 132 3.79 14.52 16.64
C ARG A 132 4.17 14.50 18.12
N GLY A 133 4.98 13.54 18.56
CA GLY A 133 5.39 13.39 19.96
C GLY A 133 4.20 13.14 20.91
N LEU A 134 3.13 12.45 20.43
CA LEU A 134 1.98 12.14 21.25
C LEU A 134 2.31 11.05 22.27
N SER A 135 1.51 10.97 23.33
CA SER A 135 1.71 10.04 24.43
C SER A 135 1.67 8.56 23.94
N PRO A 136 2.73 7.75 24.19
CA PRO A 136 2.70 6.31 23.90
C PRO A 136 1.58 5.57 24.64
N GLN A 137 1.20 6.03 25.83
CA GLN A 137 0.10 5.46 26.61
C GLN A 137 -1.24 5.66 25.90
N ASP A 138 -1.48 6.87 25.35
CA ASP A 138 -2.69 7.17 24.60
C ASP A 138 -2.72 6.39 23.28
N ALA A 139 -1.60 6.32 22.56
CA ALA A 139 -1.46 5.51 21.36
C ALA A 139 -1.79 4.03 21.63
N ARG A 140 -1.26 3.48 22.72
CA ARG A 140 -1.58 2.10 23.17
C ARG A 140 -3.06 1.93 23.47
N ALA A 141 -3.68 2.86 24.21
CA ALA A 141 -5.10 2.79 24.57
C ALA A 141 -6.00 2.87 23.31
N ASN A 142 -5.66 3.74 22.37
CA ASN A 142 -6.39 3.87 21.10
C ASN A 142 -6.29 2.60 20.24
N LEU A 143 -5.08 2.02 20.09
CA LEU A 143 -4.87 0.75 19.38
C LEU A 143 -5.63 -0.38 20.06
N ALA A 144 -5.62 -0.46 21.40
CA ALA A 144 -6.40 -1.44 22.15
C ALA A 144 -7.90 -1.32 21.82
N ALA A 145 -8.45 -0.11 21.81
CA ALA A 145 -9.86 0.11 21.46
C ALA A 145 -10.18 -0.28 20.00
N ILE A 146 -9.26 -0.11 19.06
CA ILE A 146 -9.40 -0.61 17.69
C ILE A 146 -9.45 -2.15 17.68
N LEU A 147 -8.53 -2.79 18.39
CA LEU A 147 -8.46 -4.25 18.50
C LEU A 147 -9.73 -4.83 19.19
N ASP A 148 -10.30 -4.13 20.16
CA ASP A 148 -11.58 -4.51 20.80
C ASP A 148 -12.73 -4.53 19.78
N GLN A 149 -12.79 -3.51 18.89
CA GLN A 149 -13.83 -3.47 17.84
C GLN A 149 -13.68 -4.61 16.84
N LEU A 150 -12.46 -4.99 16.47
CA LEU A 150 -12.18 -6.10 15.58
C LEU A 150 -12.49 -7.45 16.25
N LYS A 151 -12.05 -7.61 17.51
CA LYS A 151 -12.32 -8.80 18.34
C LYS A 151 -13.82 -9.04 18.53
N ALA A 152 -14.58 -7.98 18.84
CA ALA A 152 -16.04 -8.07 19.00
C ALA A 152 -16.76 -8.57 17.73
N ARG A 153 -16.13 -8.40 16.56
CA ARG A 153 -16.64 -8.90 15.25
C ARG A 153 -15.97 -10.19 14.81
N HIS A 154 -15.17 -10.80 15.66
CA HIS A 154 -14.39 -12.03 15.34
C HIS A 154 -13.55 -11.89 14.07
N ILE A 155 -12.96 -10.71 13.84
CA ILE A 155 -12.06 -10.46 12.71
C ILE A 155 -10.63 -10.73 13.17
N PRO A 156 -9.91 -11.68 12.56
CA PRO A 156 -8.48 -11.89 12.80
C PRO A 156 -7.67 -10.64 12.48
N VAL A 157 -6.59 -10.40 13.22
CA VAL A 157 -5.74 -9.22 13.04
C VAL A 157 -4.29 -9.62 12.80
N LEU A 158 -3.65 -8.94 11.86
CA LEU A 158 -2.20 -8.82 11.78
C LEU A 158 -1.83 -7.37 12.10
N LEU A 159 -1.19 -7.18 13.25
CA LEU A 159 -0.75 -5.86 13.70
C LEU A 159 0.58 -5.51 13.03
N MET A 160 0.65 -4.36 12.36
CA MET A 160 1.86 -3.83 11.74
C MET A 160 2.56 -2.89 12.71
N GLY A 161 3.62 -3.38 13.36
CA GLY A 161 4.32 -2.64 14.39
C GLY A 161 5.17 -1.49 13.86
N MET A 162 5.30 -0.46 14.66
CA MET A 162 6.19 0.68 14.46
C MET A 162 7.26 0.72 15.55
N LYS A 163 8.35 1.45 15.27
CA LYS A 163 9.42 1.70 16.23
C LYS A 163 9.79 3.18 16.25
N ALA A 164 10.06 3.68 17.43
CA ALA A 164 10.56 5.03 17.60
C ALA A 164 12.05 5.13 17.18
N PRO A 165 12.45 6.20 16.47
CA PRO A 165 13.83 6.41 16.13
C PRO A 165 14.67 6.76 17.37
N PRO A 166 16.01 6.57 17.33
CA PRO A 166 16.88 6.81 18.49
C PRO A 166 16.84 8.25 19.05
N ASN A 167 16.52 9.22 18.20
CA ASN A 167 16.41 10.64 18.60
C ASN A 167 15.09 11.00 19.31
N ALA A 168 14.16 10.06 19.47
CA ALA A 168 12.93 10.29 20.25
C ALA A 168 13.19 10.33 21.78
N GLY A 169 14.40 9.99 22.21
CA GLY A 169 14.76 9.86 23.62
C GLY A 169 14.49 8.46 24.17
N PRO A 170 15.34 7.98 25.10
CA PRO A 170 15.32 6.58 25.53
C PRO A 170 14.02 6.18 26.24
N GLU A 171 13.45 7.07 27.03
CA GLU A 171 12.21 6.78 27.74
C GLU A 171 11.02 6.66 26.79
N TYR A 172 10.84 7.64 25.89
CA TYR A 172 9.78 7.60 24.89
C TYR A 172 9.94 6.36 23.98
N GLN A 173 11.15 6.10 23.52
CA GLN A 173 11.45 4.94 22.68
C GLN A 173 11.07 3.62 23.37
N ALA A 174 11.47 3.44 24.62
CA ALA A 174 11.13 2.22 25.37
C ALA A 174 9.62 2.04 25.53
N GLN A 175 8.89 3.11 25.83
CA GLN A 175 7.44 3.08 25.98
C GLN A 175 6.73 2.82 24.64
N PHE A 176 7.13 3.49 23.58
CA PHE A 176 6.53 3.35 22.25
C PHE A 176 6.80 1.95 21.66
N ASP A 177 8.03 1.49 21.71
CA ASP A 177 8.43 0.18 21.16
C ASP A 177 7.75 -1.00 21.87
N ALA A 178 7.36 -0.82 23.14
CA ALA A 178 6.64 -1.81 23.90
C ALA A 178 5.15 -1.97 23.52
N ILE A 179 4.55 -1.00 22.80
CA ILE A 179 3.11 -0.98 22.52
C ILE A 179 2.68 -2.23 21.74
N TYR A 180 3.29 -2.46 20.59
CA TYR A 180 2.82 -3.48 19.64
C TYR A 180 3.04 -4.91 20.17
N PRO A 181 4.21 -5.29 20.72
CA PRO A 181 4.36 -6.63 21.28
C PRO A 181 3.45 -6.87 22.50
N ALA A 182 3.21 -5.84 23.33
CA ALA A 182 2.29 -5.96 24.46
C ALA A 182 0.85 -6.20 24.00
N LEU A 183 0.37 -5.43 23.00
CA LEU A 183 -0.96 -5.60 22.43
C LEU A 183 -1.11 -6.91 21.67
N ALA A 184 -0.11 -7.32 20.89
CA ALA A 184 -0.13 -8.60 20.20
C ALA A 184 -0.29 -9.76 21.19
N LYS A 185 0.45 -9.75 22.31
CA LYS A 185 0.32 -10.71 23.39
C LYS A 185 -1.05 -10.66 24.08
N GLN A 186 -1.52 -9.44 24.42
CA GLN A 186 -2.79 -9.24 25.13
C GLN A 186 -4.01 -9.72 24.32
N TYR A 187 -3.99 -9.46 23.02
CA TYR A 187 -5.10 -9.79 22.11
C TYR A 187 -4.93 -11.13 21.39
N HIS A 188 -3.81 -11.82 21.59
CA HIS A 188 -3.44 -13.07 20.89
C HIS A 188 -3.49 -12.91 19.37
N VAL A 189 -3.02 -11.75 18.85
CA VAL A 189 -2.95 -11.46 17.43
C VAL A 189 -1.52 -11.60 16.90
N ARG A 190 -1.40 -11.81 15.59
CA ARG A 190 -0.09 -11.84 14.93
C ARG A 190 0.49 -10.43 14.84
N LEU A 191 1.82 -10.35 14.80
CA LEU A 191 2.58 -9.10 14.75
C LEU A 191 3.66 -9.17 13.68
N VAL A 192 3.72 -8.15 12.83
CA VAL A 192 4.94 -7.75 12.12
C VAL A 192 5.67 -6.77 13.04
N PRO A 193 6.83 -7.13 13.62
CA PRO A 193 7.42 -6.34 14.71
C PRO A 193 7.81 -4.92 14.33
N PHE A 194 8.23 -4.70 13.07
CA PHE A 194 8.54 -3.39 12.53
C PHE A 194 8.23 -3.36 11.03
N PHE A 195 7.10 -2.76 10.67
CA PHE A 195 6.60 -2.73 9.30
C PHE A 195 7.58 -2.07 8.32
N LEU A 196 8.21 -0.97 8.72
CA LEU A 196 9.14 -0.22 7.88
C LEU A 196 10.56 -0.82 7.80
N ARG A 197 10.84 -1.93 8.50
CA ARG A 197 12.18 -2.52 8.55
C ARG A 197 12.86 -2.70 7.18
N PRO A 198 12.16 -3.11 6.11
CA PRO A 198 12.77 -3.34 4.81
C PRO A 198 13.31 -2.07 4.13
N ILE A 199 12.82 -0.89 4.53
CA ILE A 199 13.13 0.40 3.90
C ILE A 199 13.75 1.42 4.84
N TYR A 200 13.72 1.18 6.16
CA TYR A 200 14.05 2.15 7.20
C TYR A 200 15.44 2.79 7.05
N ASP A 201 16.44 2.02 6.66
CA ASP A 201 17.83 2.44 6.46
C ASP A 201 18.22 2.56 4.97
N ARG A 202 17.22 2.69 4.08
CA ARG A 202 17.41 2.73 2.62
C ARG A 202 16.80 3.99 2.01
N PRO A 203 17.52 5.14 1.99
CA PRO A 203 16.99 6.39 1.48
C PRO A 203 16.43 6.32 0.06
N ALA A 204 17.00 5.47 -0.82
CA ALA A 204 16.51 5.27 -2.18
C ALA A 204 15.10 4.66 -2.27
N LEU A 205 14.63 4.02 -1.21
CA LEU A 205 13.28 3.44 -1.11
C LEU A 205 12.28 4.38 -0.42
N LEU A 206 12.75 5.55 0.03
CA LEU A 206 11.94 6.60 0.65
C LEU A 206 11.76 7.77 -0.30
N GLN A 207 10.65 8.48 -0.18
CA GLN A 207 10.43 9.75 -0.85
C GLN A 207 11.33 10.84 -0.29
N ALA A 208 11.31 12.03 -0.88
CA ALA A 208 12.15 13.16 -0.45
C ALA A 208 11.89 13.62 0.99
N ASP A 209 10.77 13.24 1.59
CA ASP A 209 10.44 13.52 2.99
C ASP A 209 11.09 12.54 3.98
N HIS A 210 11.76 11.50 3.50
CA HIS A 210 12.41 10.44 4.31
C HIS A 210 11.46 9.68 5.25
N ILE A 211 10.16 9.71 5.00
CA ILE A 211 9.11 9.08 5.80
C ILE A 211 8.34 8.06 4.95
N HIS A 212 7.82 8.52 3.81
CA HIS A 212 6.96 7.70 2.98
C HIS A 212 7.75 6.85 1.97
N PRO A 213 7.32 5.63 1.69
CA PRO A 213 7.97 4.77 0.70
C PRO A 213 7.77 5.31 -0.72
N THR A 214 8.76 5.11 -1.60
CA THR A 214 8.58 5.15 -3.04
C THR A 214 7.79 3.92 -3.51
N ALA A 215 7.38 3.84 -4.78
CA ALA A 215 6.75 2.64 -5.32
C ALA A 215 7.64 1.38 -5.13
N GLN A 216 8.96 1.52 -5.31
CA GLN A 216 9.91 0.44 -5.02
C GLN A 216 10.01 0.12 -3.52
N GLY A 217 9.88 1.13 -2.67
CA GLY A 217 9.78 0.95 -1.22
C GLY A 217 8.54 0.15 -0.83
N VAL A 218 7.39 0.43 -1.46
CA VAL A 218 6.17 -0.37 -1.27
C VAL A 218 6.38 -1.82 -1.71
N ASP A 219 7.01 -2.05 -2.87
CA ASP A 219 7.30 -3.41 -3.33
C ASP A 219 8.18 -4.17 -2.31
N ALA A 220 9.16 -3.49 -1.70
CA ALA A 220 9.99 -4.07 -0.64
C ALA A 220 9.21 -4.40 0.65
N LEU A 221 8.27 -3.52 1.05
CA LEU A 221 7.37 -3.77 2.19
C LEU A 221 6.47 -4.97 1.93
N VAL A 222 5.86 -5.05 0.74
CA VAL A 222 5.02 -6.18 0.34
C VAL A 222 5.82 -7.48 0.31
N ALA A 223 7.00 -7.48 -0.32
CA ALA A 223 7.86 -8.67 -0.37
C ALA A 223 8.21 -9.21 1.01
N ALA A 224 8.42 -8.32 1.99
CA ALA A 224 8.76 -8.70 3.37
C ALA A 224 7.56 -9.19 4.19
N THR A 225 6.33 -8.80 3.85
CA THR A 225 5.16 -9.04 4.72
C THR A 225 4.10 -9.96 4.10
N VAL A 226 4.14 -10.21 2.79
CA VAL A 226 3.11 -11.01 2.11
C VAL A 226 2.96 -12.42 2.68
N GLU A 227 4.04 -13.04 3.13
CA GLU A 227 4.02 -14.36 3.77
C GLU A 227 3.35 -14.32 5.15
N ASP A 228 3.57 -13.24 5.92
CA ASP A 228 2.91 -13.06 7.21
C ASP A 228 1.42 -12.84 7.04
N VAL A 229 1.03 -12.07 6.02
CA VAL A 229 -0.38 -11.87 5.65
C VAL A 229 -1.01 -13.19 5.22
N ALA A 230 -0.37 -13.93 4.31
CA ALA A 230 -0.88 -15.22 3.84
C ALA A 230 -1.08 -16.21 5.01
N ARG A 231 -0.12 -16.29 5.93
CA ARG A 231 -0.22 -17.15 7.14
C ARG A 231 -1.24 -16.66 8.17
N ALA A 232 -1.62 -15.38 8.13
CA ALA A 232 -2.64 -14.83 9.02
C ALA A 232 -4.07 -15.08 8.54
N LEU A 233 -4.27 -15.40 7.26
CA LEU A 233 -5.58 -15.72 6.70
C LEU A 233 -6.12 -17.05 7.27
N PRO A 234 -7.43 -17.16 7.56
CA PRO A 234 -8.05 -18.40 7.99
C PRO A 234 -7.90 -19.50 6.93
N GLY A 235 -7.56 -20.70 7.38
CA GLY A 235 -7.45 -21.87 6.48
C GLY A 235 -6.20 -21.88 5.61
N ALA A 236 -5.22 -21.00 5.85
CA ALA A 236 -3.89 -21.13 5.28
C ALA A 236 -3.23 -22.40 5.84
N ALA A 237 -3.39 -23.52 5.13
CA ALA A 237 -2.57 -24.70 5.39
C ALA A 237 -1.12 -24.28 5.19
N VAL A 238 -0.31 -24.37 6.24
CA VAL A 238 1.15 -24.19 6.13
C VAL A 238 1.63 -25.35 5.24
N SER A 239 1.79 -25.09 3.94
CA SER A 239 2.48 -25.99 3.04
C SER A 239 3.93 -26.06 3.53
N ARG A 240 4.24 -27.08 4.35
CA ARG A 240 5.60 -27.50 4.66
C ARG A 240 6.19 -28.18 3.43
N ALA A 241 6.34 -27.44 2.35
CA ALA A 241 7.12 -27.88 1.20
C ALA A 241 8.53 -27.32 1.35
N GLY A 242 9.48 -28.17 1.77
CA GLY A 242 10.90 -27.81 1.70
C GLY A 242 11.79 -28.24 2.86
N ALA A 243 11.45 -29.32 3.57
CA ALA A 243 12.41 -29.92 4.50
C ALA A 243 12.29 -31.46 4.48
N ARG A 244 12.55 -32.07 3.35
CA ARG A 244 12.91 -33.49 3.24
C ARG A 244 13.78 -33.66 2.00
N SER A 245 15.05 -33.74 2.16
CA SER A 245 15.95 -34.68 1.47
C SER A 245 17.39 -34.25 1.73
N SER A 246 17.98 -34.81 2.73
CA SER A 246 19.38 -35.26 2.69
C SER A 246 19.70 -35.94 4.04
N ASP A 247 19.13 -37.13 4.21
CA ASP A 247 19.71 -38.14 5.07
C ASP A 247 19.24 -39.51 4.58
N ARG A 248 19.97 -40.01 3.61
CA ARG A 248 20.23 -41.44 3.34
C ARG A 248 21.35 -41.52 2.32
N LEU A 249 22.54 -41.68 2.78
CA LEU A 249 23.50 -42.74 2.40
C LEU A 249 24.77 -42.52 3.22
#